data_60578817b8fb82855bca5ea6d9ca0187
#
_entry.id   60578817b8fb82855bca5ea6d9ca0187
#
_cell.length_a   1.000
_cell.length_b   1.000
_cell.length_c   1.000
_cell.angle_alpha   90.00
_cell.angle_beta   90.00
_cell.angle_gamma   90.00
#
_symmetry.space_group_name_H-M   'P 1'
#
loop_
_entity.id
_entity.type
_entity.pdbx_description
1 polymer ?
#
loop_
_entity_poly.entity_id
_entity_poly.type
_entity_poly.pdbx_seq_one_letter_code
_entity_poly.pdbx_strand_id
1 'polypeptide(L)'
;MMIATQVSKHHYLYPILDKDASFYHSHNENSNHYQHYHSQPSSSSPPHQLQNQESNTAAVERTWKDPFIKRILVVDDDPDITLTFKVGLEDDKSFEVYTYTDPLEALSSFRPHFYDLLLVDINMPKMNGFELCTMILKIDVNVRICFITAGDTNIEALREIYPTLSIGCFIKKPVTIEYLAKRLKAELD
;
A
#
# COMPACT_ATOMS: atom_id res chain seq x y z
N MET A 1 -46.59 -18.03 12.34
CA MET A 1 -46.38 -16.58 12.48
C MET A 1 -44.90 -16.34 12.19
N MET A 2 -44.56 -16.05 10.93
CA MET A 2 -43.20 -15.85 10.46
C MET A 2 -42.83 -14.37 10.67
N ILE A 3 -41.75 -14.08 11.37
CA ILE A 3 -41.17 -12.74 11.47
C ILE A 3 -39.99 -12.74 10.53
N ALA A 4 -40.16 -12.07 9.39
CA ALA A 4 -39.08 -11.81 8.45
C ALA A 4 -38.27 -10.61 8.95
N THR A 5 -37.04 -10.85 9.35
CA THR A 5 -36.09 -9.78 9.69
C THR A 5 -35.45 -9.25 8.39
N GLN A 6 -35.81 -8.03 8.07
CA GLN A 6 -35.34 -7.31 6.88
C GLN A 6 -33.89 -6.84 7.11
N VAL A 7 -32.93 -7.47 6.43
CA VAL A 7 -31.54 -7.03 6.44
C VAL A 7 -31.41 -5.88 5.44
N SER A 8 -31.17 -4.68 5.95
CA SER A 8 -30.92 -3.47 5.17
C SER A 8 -29.57 -3.59 4.45
N LYS A 9 -29.62 -3.69 3.12
CA LYS A 9 -28.44 -3.61 2.26
C LYS A 9 -28.03 -2.16 2.14
N HIS A 10 -27.02 -1.74 2.90
CA HIS A 10 -26.36 -0.48 2.64
C HIS A 10 -25.36 -0.68 1.49
N HIS A 11 -25.73 -0.22 0.30
CA HIS A 11 -24.83 -0.05 -0.83
C HIS A 11 -23.98 1.20 -0.58
N TYR A 12 -22.74 1.00 -0.17
CA TYR A 12 -21.76 2.06 -0.26
C TYR A 12 -21.21 2.09 -1.69
N LEU A 13 -21.71 3.06 -2.46
CA LEU A 13 -21.12 3.46 -3.73
C LEU A 13 -19.85 4.28 -3.44
N TYR A 14 -18.68 3.66 -3.61
CA TYR A 14 -17.43 4.41 -3.68
C TYR A 14 -17.28 5.00 -5.10
N PRO A 15 -16.86 6.26 -5.23
CA PRO A 15 -16.62 6.83 -6.55
C PRO A 15 -15.41 6.14 -7.20
N ILE A 16 -15.63 5.64 -8.40
CA ILE A 16 -14.58 5.19 -9.31
C ILE A 16 -13.73 6.41 -9.62
N LEU A 17 -12.45 6.36 -9.27
CA LEU A 17 -11.47 7.36 -9.71
C LEU A 17 -11.29 7.24 -11.22
N ASP A 18 -11.91 8.15 -11.94
CA ASP A 18 -11.80 8.32 -13.38
C ASP A 18 -10.38 8.81 -13.71
N LYS A 19 -9.67 8.08 -14.56
CA LYS A 19 -8.30 8.35 -14.99
C LYS A 19 -8.29 9.26 -16.22
N ASP A 20 -8.97 10.38 -16.20
CA ASP A 20 -8.80 11.41 -17.22
C ASP A 20 -9.13 12.80 -16.66
N ALA A 21 -8.11 13.47 -16.17
CA ALA A 21 -8.17 14.90 -15.93
C ALA A 21 -6.95 15.58 -16.56
N SER A 22 -6.98 15.69 -17.88
CA SER A 22 -6.26 16.74 -18.60
C SER A 22 -7.08 18.01 -18.53
N PHE A 23 -6.72 18.97 -17.70
CA PHE A 23 -7.12 20.38 -17.85
C PHE A 23 -6.33 21.26 -16.88
N TYR A 24 -5.32 21.97 -17.39
CA TYR A 24 -5.04 23.35 -16.99
C TYR A 24 -4.36 24.08 -18.14
N HIS A 25 -5.22 24.76 -18.93
CA HIS A 25 -4.81 25.94 -19.66
C HIS A 25 -4.96 27.13 -18.70
N SER A 26 -3.90 27.91 -18.52
CA SER A 26 -4.06 29.30 -18.14
C SER A 26 -3.12 30.16 -18.98
N HIS A 27 -3.79 30.98 -19.76
CA HIS A 27 -3.23 32.13 -20.47
C HIS A 27 -2.48 33.06 -19.53
N ASN A 28 -1.33 33.54 -19.97
CA ASN A 28 -0.94 34.89 -19.63
C ASN A 28 -0.20 35.51 -20.83
N GLU A 29 -0.92 36.37 -21.52
CA GLU A 29 -0.36 37.34 -22.47
C GLU A 29 0.30 38.46 -21.70
N ASN A 30 1.51 38.85 -22.08
CA ASN A 30 1.81 40.29 -22.15
C ASN A 30 3.00 40.56 -23.03
N SER A 31 2.73 41.54 -23.89
CA SER A 31 3.49 42.12 -24.97
C SER A 31 4.67 42.99 -24.49
N ASN A 32 5.68 43.11 -25.27
CA ASN A 32 6.29 44.29 -25.90
C ASN A 32 7.83 44.16 -25.97
N HIS A 33 8.32 44.25 -27.14
CA HIS A 33 8.76 45.36 -28.00
C HIS A 33 10.28 45.53 -28.11
N TYR A 34 10.79 45.44 -29.41
CA TYR A 34 12.00 46.00 -30.02
C TYR A 34 13.39 45.62 -29.46
N GLN A 35 14.44 45.29 -30.23
CA GLN A 35 14.95 45.86 -31.50
C GLN A 35 16.04 44.97 -32.12
N HIS A 36 16.19 45.13 -33.43
CA HIS A 36 17.24 44.58 -34.31
C HIS A 36 18.67 44.87 -33.86
N TYR A 37 19.58 43.88 -34.03
CA TYR A 37 20.91 44.10 -34.61
C TYR A 37 21.40 42.88 -35.35
N HIS A 38 21.78 43.11 -36.62
CA HIS A 38 22.48 42.17 -37.50
C HIS A 38 23.93 41.98 -37.06
N SER A 39 24.40 40.74 -37.12
CA SER A 39 25.72 40.39 -37.67
C SER A 39 25.93 38.86 -37.62
N GLN A 40 26.18 38.25 -38.76
CA GLN A 40 26.73 36.92 -38.97
C GLN A 40 28.22 37.01 -39.30
N PRO A 41 28.98 35.91 -39.53
CA PRO A 41 28.98 34.56 -38.90
C PRO A 41 30.42 34.12 -38.54
N SER A 42 30.61 33.06 -37.76
CA SER A 42 31.67 32.07 -38.03
C SER A 42 31.66 30.84 -37.10
N SER A 43 31.79 29.69 -37.77
CA SER A 43 32.44 28.41 -37.34
C SER A 43 31.83 27.55 -36.23
N SER A 44 31.15 26.51 -36.67
CA SER A 44 31.39 25.07 -36.40
C SER A 44 31.73 24.63 -34.96
N SER A 45 30.73 24.09 -34.29
CA SER A 45 30.86 22.89 -33.44
C SER A 45 29.48 22.23 -33.28
N PRO A 46 29.36 20.91 -33.31
CA PRO A 46 28.06 20.23 -33.25
C PRO A 46 27.44 20.34 -31.85
N PRO A 47 26.12 20.39 -31.73
CA PRO A 47 25.45 20.44 -30.45
C PRO A 47 25.62 19.09 -29.75
N HIS A 48 26.18 19.12 -28.56
CA HIS A 48 26.07 18.03 -27.61
C HIS A 48 24.57 17.80 -27.32
N GLN A 49 24.09 16.66 -27.75
CA GLN A 49 22.77 16.14 -27.36
C GLN A 49 22.76 15.97 -25.83
N LEU A 50 22.12 16.88 -25.15
CA LEU A 50 21.59 16.63 -23.80
C LEU A 50 20.42 15.65 -23.98
N GLN A 51 20.74 14.37 -23.98
CA GLN A 51 19.74 13.32 -23.87
C GLN A 51 19.12 13.40 -22.48
N ASN A 52 17.82 13.58 -22.48
CA ASN A 52 16.94 13.56 -21.36
C ASN A 52 17.26 12.40 -20.39
N GLN A 53 17.71 12.76 -19.18
CA GLN A 53 17.87 11.83 -18.05
C GLN A 53 16.64 11.88 -17.12
N GLU A 54 15.43 11.85 -17.66
CA GLU A 54 14.20 11.86 -16.84
C GLU A 54 13.50 10.51 -16.70
N SER A 55 14.15 9.39 -17.04
CA SER A 55 13.46 8.10 -17.01
C SER A 55 14.05 7.04 -16.07
N ASN A 56 14.87 7.41 -15.08
CA ASN A 56 15.58 6.37 -14.30
C ASN A 56 15.35 6.38 -12.77
N THR A 57 14.55 7.29 -12.21
CA THR A 57 14.32 7.33 -10.75
C THR A 57 13.43 6.16 -10.28
N ALA A 58 12.41 5.80 -11.05
CA ALA A 58 11.53 4.67 -10.70
C ALA A 58 12.19 3.29 -10.88
N ALA A 59 13.22 3.19 -11.72
CA ALA A 59 14.01 1.97 -11.89
C ALA A 59 15.11 1.85 -10.80
N VAL A 60 15.63 2.99 -10.32
CA VAL A 60 16.65 3.02 -9.27
C VAL A 60 16.08 2.64 -7.91
N GLU A 61 14.82 3.00 -7.60
CA GLU A 61 14.18 2.60 -6.33
C GLU A 61 13.94 1.08 -6.22
N ARG A 62 13.92 0.33 -7.32
CA ARG A 62 13.80 -1.13 -7.32
C ARG A 62 15.11 -1.86 -7.04
N THR A 63 16.27 -1.20 -7.17
CA THR A 63 17.57 -1.84 -7.10
C THR A 63 18.17 -1.95 -5.69
N TRP A 64 17.54 -1.34 -4.68
CA TRP A 64 18.10 -1.31 -3.31
C TRP A 64 17.28 -2.11 -2.29
N LYS A 65 16.39 -2.98 -2.73
CA LYS A 65 15.73 -3.91 -1.80
C LYS A 65 16.75 -4.97 -1.40
N ASP A 66 17.24 -4.93 -0.17
CA ASP A 66 18.00 -6.02 0.40
C ASP A 66 17.12 -7.28 0.38
N PRO A 67 17.48 -8.33 -0.36
CA PRO A 67 16.65 -9.54 -0.47
C PRO A 67 16.49 -10.26 0.87
N PHE A 68 17.35 -9.98 1.85
CA PHE A 68 17.30 -10.55 3.18
C PHE A 68 16.38 -9.79 4.12
N ILE A 69 16.03 -8.52 3.82
CA ILE A 69 15.11 -7.71 4.64
C ILE A 69 13.71 -7.78 4.04
N LYS A 70 12.76 -8.27 4.82
CA LYS A 70 11.35 -8.36 4.43
C LYS A 70 10.56 -7.16 4.94
N ARG A 71 9.79 -6.53 4.07
CA ARG A 71 8.96 -5.36 4.39
C ARG A 71 7.57 -5.80 4.80
N ILE A 72 7.25 -5.50 6.04
CA ILE A 72 5.97 -5.87 6.66
C ILE A 72 5.12 -4.61 6.82
N LEU A 73 3.89 -4.63 6.30
CA LEU A 73 2.89 -3.61 6.61
C LEU A 73 1.99 -4.12 7.73
N VAL A 74 2.00 -3.44 8.87
CA VAL A 74 1.14 -3.73 10.02
C VAL A 74 -0.01 -2.74 10.05
N VAL A 75 -1.24 -3.23 10.12
CA VAL A 75 -2.45 -2.40 10.26
C VAL A 75 -3.28 -2.91 11.43
N ASP A 76 -3.42 -2.08 12.45
CA ASP A 76 -4.15 -2.37 13.69
C ASP A 76 -4.59 -1.06 14.30
N ASP A 77 -5.84 -0.90 14.69
CA ASP A 77 -6.38 0.37 15.19
C ASP A 77 -5.84 0.77 16.57
N ASP A 78 -5.14 -0.13 17.26
CA ASP A 78 -4.46 0.14 18.51
C ASP A 78 -3.00 0.60 18.26
N PRO A 79 -2.66 1.88 18.56
CA PRO A 79 -1.31 2.41 18.37
C PRO A 79 -0.24 1.73 19.25
N ASP A 80 -0.62 1.21 20.41
CA ASP A 80 0.33 0.53 21.31
C ASP A 80 0.70 -0.85 20.73
N ILE A 81 -0.24 -1.52 20.09
CA ILE A 81 0.01 -2.79 19.39
C ILE A 81 0.90 -2.56 18.16
N THR A 82 0.57 -1.59 17.31
CA THR A 82 1.39 -1.28 16.13
C THR A 82 2.81 -0.90 16.49
N LEU A 83 2.99 -0.08 17.53
CA LEU A 83 4.31 0.29 18.05
C LEU A 83 5.08 -0.92 18.60
N THR A 84 4.42 -1.75 19.41
CA THR A 84 5.01 -2.96 19.99
C THR A 84 5.49 -3.92 18.89
N PHE A 85 4.68 -4.15 17.87
CA PHE A 85 5.05 -5.02 16.75
C PHE A 85 6.19 -4.41 15.93
N LYS A 86 6.15 -3.10 15.66
CA LYS A 86 7.23 -2.41 14.94
C LYS A 86 8.56 -2.60 15.67
N VAL A 87 8.64 -2.17 16.92
CA VAL A 87 9.88 -2.22 17.70
C VAL A 87 10.37 -3.66 17.85
N GLY A 88 9.46 -4.59 18.21
CA GLY A 88 9.83 -5.97 18.47
C GLY A 88 10.25 -6.75 17.21
N LEU A 89 9.59 -6.52 16.07
CA LEU A 89 9.96 -7.20 14.82
C LEU A 89 11.23 -6.61 14.19
N GLU A 90 11.46 -5.30 14.29
CA GLU A 90 12.67 -4.64 13.76
C GLU A 90 13.94 -4.93 14.60
N ASP A 91 13.80 -5.40 15.84
CA ASP A 91 14.94 -5.92 16.61
C ASP A 91 15.58 -7.13 15.92
N ASP A 92 14.76 -7.95 15.28
CA ASP A 92 15.21 -8.94 14.29
C ASP A 92 15.50 -8.25 12.94
N LYS A 93 16.76 -8.00 12.64
CA LYS A 93 17.23 -7.31 11.43
C LYS A 93 16.73 -7.89 10.09
N SER A 94 15.92 -8.94 10.13
CA SER A 94 15.25 -9.52 8.95
C SER A 94 14.01 -8.76 8.51
N PHE A 95 13.51 -7.82 9.32
CA PHE A 95 12.27 -7.10 9.03
C PHE A 95 12.45 -5.58 9.00
N GLU A 96 11.74 -4.93 8.09
CA GLU A 96 11.48 -3.49 8.04
C GLU A 96 9.97 -3.32 8.16
N VAL A 97 9.49 -2.58 9.18
CA VAL A 97 8.07 -2.55 9.55
C VAL A 97 7.46 -1.18 9.37
N TYR A 98 6.40 -1.13 8.59
CA TYR A 98 5.55 0.03 8.34
C TYR A 98 4.23 -0.14 9.08
N THR A 99 3.72 0.90 9.73
CA THR A 99 2.54 0.79 10.57
C THR A 99 1.49 1.83 10.24
N TYR A 100 0.22 1.43 10.26
CA TYR A 100 -0.93 2.32 10.18
C TYR A 100 -1.96 1.93 11.23
N THR A 101 -2.64 2.92 11.81
CA THR A 101 -3.75 2.73 12.75
C THR A 101 -5.11 3.00 12.10
N ASP A 102 -5.14 3.56 10.90
CA ASP A 102 -6.35 3.77 10.11
C ASP A 102 -6.29 2.91 8.83
N PRO A 103 -7.21 1.96 8.61
CA PRO A 103 -7.21 1.11 7.42
C PRO A 103 -7.41 1.89 6.11
N LEU A 104 -8.10 3.03 6.13
CA LEU A 104 -8.28 3.87 4.94
C LEU A 104 -6.98 4.60 4.59
N GLU A 105 -6.22 5.05 5.58
CA GLU A 105 -4.91 5.63 5.37
C GLU A 105 -3.92 4.57 4.84
N ALA A 106 -3.92 3.38 5.42
CA ALA A 106 -3.12 2.25 4.95
C ALA A 106 -3.40 1.93 3.47
N LEU A 107 -4.68 1.90 3.07
CA LEU A 107 -5.09 1.64 1.70
C LEU A 107 -4.64 2.76 0.74
N SER A 108 -4.85 4.03 1.12
CA SER A 108 -4.49 5.18 0.27
C SER A 108 -2.98 5.35 0.10
N SER A 109 -2.20 4.93 1.10
CA SER A 109 -0.73 5.00 1.11
C SER A 109 -0.07 3.71 0.63
N PHE A 110 -0.85 2.70 0.24
CA PHE A 110 -0.32 1.40 -0.17
C PHE A 110 0.53 1.52 -1.44
N ARG A 111 1.74 0.94 -1.39
CA ARG A 111 2.68 0.91 -2.52
C ARG A 111 2.75 -0.49 -3.11
N PRO A 112 2.30 -0.70 -4.38
CA PRO A 112 2.38 -2.00 -5.04
C PRO A 112 3.82 -2.52 -5.12
N HIS A 113 4.01 -3.82 -4.93
CA HIS A 113 5.30 -4.52 -5.00
C HIS A 113 6.36 -4.03 -4.01
N PHE A 114 5.95 -3.22 -3.03
CA PHE A 114 6.84 -2.71 -2.01
C PHE A 114 6.86 -3.60 -0.76
N TYR A 115 5.71 -4.08 -0.33
CA TYR A 115 5.57 -4.92 0.84
C TYR A 115 5.64 -6.40 0.48
N ASP A 116 6.26 -7.20 1.34
CA ASP A 116 6.31 -8.66 1.20
C ASP A 116 5.11 -9.32 1.89
N LEU A 117 4.64 -8.73 3.00
CA LEU A 117 3.55 -9.28 3.79
C LEU A 117 2.74 -8.17 4.48
N LEU A 118 1.43 -8.38 4.56
CA LEU A 118 0.50 -7.60 5.40
C LEU A 118 0.22 -8.38 6.69
N LEU A 119 0.38 -7.73 7.84
CA LEU A 119 -0.11 -8.20 9.13
C LEU A 119 -1.28 -7.30 9.53
N VAL A 120 -2.50 -7.81 9.49
CA VAL A 120 -3.70 -6.98 9.57
C VAL A 120 -4.63 -7.47 10.67
N ASP A 121 -5.01 -6.56 11.58
CA ASP A 121 -6.09 -6.85 12.52
C ASP A 121 -7.42 -6.99 11.79
N ILE A 122 -8.24 -7.94 12.25
CA ILE A 122 -9.55 -8.19 11.62
C ILE A 122 -10.54 -7.12 12.02
N ASN A 123 -10.56 -6.73 13.29
CA ASN A 123 -11.61 -5.92 13.89
C ASN A 123 -11.20 -4.46 14.04
N MET A 124 -11.22 -3.74 12.95
CA MET A 124 -10.90 -2.31 12.94
C MET A 124 -12.14 -1.46 12.63
N PRO A 125 -12.24 -0.23 13.15
CA PRO A 125 -13.30 0.71 12.78
C PRO A 125 -13.18 1.15 11.31
N LYS A 126 -14.29 1.61 10.72
CA LYS A 126 -14.43 2.11 9.33
C LYS A 126 -14.31 1.03 8.24
N MET A 127 -13.32 0.15 8.32
CA MET A 127 -13.06 -0.92 7.37
C MET A 127 -12.39 -2.09 8.10
N ASN A 128 -12.96 -3.28 8.03
CA ASN A 128 -12.36 -4.46 8.65
C ASN A 128 -11.16 -4.98 7.84
N GLY A 129 -10.34 -5.84 8.47
CA GLY A 129 -9.11 -6.35 7.86
C GLY A 129 -9.34 -7.14 6.56
N PHE A 130 -10.46 -7.85 6.42
CA PHE A 130 -10.78 -8.58 5.20
C PHE A 130 -11.16 -7.67 4.05
N GLU A 131 -11.92 -6.61 4.32
CA GLU A 131 -12.27 -5.58 3.33
C GLU A 131 -11.00 -4.88 2.85
N LEU A 132 -10.12 -4.48 3.77
CA LEU A 132 -8.84 -3.87 3.45
C LEU A 132 -8.00 -4.78 2.54
N CYS A 133 -7.80 -6.04 2.93
CA CYS A 133 -7.02 -6.98 2.14
C CYS A 133 -7.64 -7.27 0.78
N THR A 134 -8.98 -7.33 0.68
CA THR A 134 -9.68 -7.49 -0.61
C THR A 134 -9.40 -6.31 -1.54
N MET A 135 -9.32 -5.09 -1.02
CA MET A 135 -8.98 -3.90 -1.82
C MET A 135 -7.50 -3.90 -2.22
N ILE A 136 -6.61 -4.24 -1.30
CA ILE A 136 -5.17 -4.30 -1.58
C ILE A 136 -4.84 -5.37 -2.63
N LEU A 137 -5.47 -6.55 -2.59
CA LEU A 137 -5.24 -7.60 -3.59
C LEU A 137 -5.69 -7.23 -5.01
N LYS A 138 -6.55 -6.23 -5.19
CA LYS A 138 -6.83 -5.65 -6.52
C LYS A 138 -5.68 -4.79 -7.04
N ILE A 139 -4.82 -4.30 -6.15
CA ILE A 139 -3.67 -3.45 -6.47
C ILE A 139 -2.40 -4.30 -6.62
N ASP A 140 -2.22 -5.28 -5.71
CA ASP A 140 -1.05 -6.18 -5.69
C ASP A 140 -1.48 -7.60 -5.26
N VAL A 141 -1.55 -8.51 -6.21
CA VAL A 141 -1.95 -9.91 -5.97
C VAL A 141 -0.86 -10.77 -5.33
N ASN A 142 0.39 -10.26 -5.29
CA ASN A 142 1.55 -11.04 -4.84
C ASN A 142 1.88 -10.82 -3.36
N VAL A 143 1.30 -9.81 -2.72
CA VAL A 143 1.54 -9.54 -1.31
C VAL A 143 0.92 -10.65 -0.46
N ARG A 144 1.67 -11.19 0.49
CA ARG A 144 1.17 -12.21 1.42
C ARG A 144 0.35 -11.56 2.53
N ILE A 145 -0.62 -12.29 3.07
CA ILE A 145 -1.53 -11.78 4.10
C ILE A 145 -1.50 -12.70 5.30
N CYS A 146 -1.29 -12.11 6.48
CA CYS A 146 -1.44 -12.73 7.78
C CYS A 146 -2.45 -11.92 8.60
N PHE A 147 -3.51 -12.56 9.03
CA PHE A 147 -4.50 -11.92 9.91
C PHE A 147 -4.14 -12.11 11.37
N ILE A 148 -4.40 -11.08 12.17
CA ILE A 148 -4.28 -11.14 13.62
C ILE A 148 -5.62 -10.72 14.26
N THR A 149 -6.02 -11.35 15.36
CA THR A 149 -7.31 -11.04 16.00
C THR A 149 -7.33 -11.37 17.48
N ALA A 150 -8.07 -10.58 18.26
CA ALA A 150 -8.24 -10.78 19.69
C ALA A 150 -9.36 -11.77 20.05
N GLY A 151 -10.24 -12.15 19.10
CA GLY A 151 -11.44 -12.92 19.38
C GLY A 151 -11.41 -14.36 18.87
N ASP A 152 -12.46 -15.10 19.22
CA ASP A 152 -12.77 -16.37 18.56
C ASP A 152 -13.45 -16.08 17.23
N THR A 153 -12.64 -16.01 16.19
CA THR A 153 -13.08 -15.72 14.84
C THR A 153 -13.45 -17.02 14.15
N ASN A 154 -14.69 -17.11 13.65
CA ASN A 154 -15.11 -18.26 12.84
C ASN A 154 -14.50 -18.14 11.44
N ILE A 155 -13.34 -18.78 11.27
CA ILE A 155 -12.55 -18.76 10.03
C ILE A 155 -13.31 -19.37 8.86
N GLU A 156 -14.11 -20.42 9.10
CA GLU A 156 -14.93 -21.07 8.08
C GLU A 156 -15.97 -20.10 7.51
N ALA A 157 -16.70 -19.40 8.37
CA ALA A 157 -17.67 -18.39 7.94
C ALA A 157 -17.00 -17.25 7.15
N LEU A 158 -15.78 -16.87 7.52
CA LEU A 158 -15.04 -15.83 6.80
C LEU A 158 -14.56 -16.29 5.42
N ARG A 159 -14.16 -17.53 5.26
CA ARG A 159 -13.82 -18.10 3.95
C ARG A 159 -15.02 -18.15 3.00
N GLU A 160 -16.23 -18.34 3.52
CA GLU A 160 -17.45 -18.27 2.72
C GLU A 160 -17.76 -16.85 2.26
N ILE A 161 -17.53 -15.85 3.11
CA ILE A 161 -17.78 -14.43 2.81
C ILE A 161 -16.70 -13.85 1.87
N TYR A 162 -15.45 -14.27 2.05
CA TYR A 162 -14.28 -13.76 1.30
C TYR A 162 -13.55 -14.88 0.54
N PRO A 163 -14.19 -15.52 -0.44
CA PRO A 163 -13.64 -16.71 -1.13
C PRO A 163 -12.39 -16.41 -1.96
N THR A 164 -12.18 -15.15 -2.33
CA THR A 164 -11.01 -14.72 -3.11
C THR A 164 -9.75 -14.50 -2.24
N LEU A 165 -9.91 -14.42 -0.91
CA LEU A 165 -8.78 -14.32 -0.01
C LEU A 165 -8.20 -15.72 0.27
N SER A 166 -6.94 -15.91 -0.12
CA SER A 166 -6.19 -17.09 0.34
C SER A 166 -5.83 -16.90 1.81
N ILE A 167 -6.77 -17.30 2.69
CA ILE A 167 -6.63 -17.16 4.13
C ILE A 167 -5.75 -18.31 4.65
N GLY A 168 -4.43 -18.11 4.61
CA GLY A 168 -3.44 -19.12 5.05
C GLY A 168 -2.92 -18.87 6.47
N CYS A 169 -2.73 -17.62 6.85
CA CYS A 169 -2.12 -17.22 8.12
C CYS A 169 -3.10 -16.53 9.03
N PHE A 170 -3.33 -17.14 10.21
CA PHE A 170 -4.07 -16.54 11.33
C PHE A 170 -3.22 -16.59 12.60
N ILE A 171 -3.20 -15.48 13.32
CA ILE A 171 -2.53 -15.34 14.61
C ILE A 171 -3.54 -14.82 15.63
N LYS A 172 -3.64 -15.49 16.77
CA LYS A 172 -4.53 -15.08 17.87
C LYS A 172 -3.77 -14.22 18.86
N LYS A 173 -4.32 -13.06 19.22
CA LYS A 173 -3.86 -12.24 20.35
C LYS A 173 -4.30 -12.87 21.69
N PRO A 174 -3.50 -12.78 22.78
CA PRO A 174 -2.17 -12.18 22.84
C PRO A 174 -1.09 -13.05 22.19
N VAL A 175 -0.09 -12.43 21.58
CA VAL A 175 1.02 -13.09 20.88
C VAL A 175 2.35 -12.52 21.37
N THR A 176 3.36 -13.37 21.54
CA THR A 176 4.73 -12.90 21.83
C THR A 176 5.43 -12.51 20.54
N ILE A 177 6.38 -11.58 20.62
CA ILE A 177 7.14 -11.11 19.45
C ILE A 177 7.91 -12.26 18.79
N GLU A 178 8.51 -13.15 19.59
CA GLU A 178 9.27 -14.31 19.08
C GLU A 178 8.39 -15.25 18.27
N TYR A 179 7.17 -15.53 18.76
CA TYR A 179 6.23 -16.38 18.02
C TYR A 179 5.74 -15.68 16.76
N LEU A 180 5.42 -14.37 16.84
CA LEU A 180 5.02 -13.56 15.71
C LEU A 180 6.10 -13.57 14.63
N ALA A 181 7.35 -13.23 14.96
CA ALA A 181 8.47 -13.22 14.02
C ALA A 181 8.67 -14.59 13.35
N LYS A 182 8.59 -15.69 14.14
CA LYS A 182 8.69 -17.05 13.60
C LYS A 182 7.57 -17.36 12.60
N ARG A 183 6.33 -16.93 12.90
CA ARG A 183 5.18 -17.16 12.00
C ARG A 183 5.32 -16.37 10.70
N LEU A 184 5.72 -15.09 10.79
CA LEU A 184 5.90 -14.25 9.61
C LEU A 184 7.03 -14.77 8.71
N LYS A 185 8.15 -15.25 9.29
CA LYS A 185 9.23 -15.91 8.51
C LYS A 185 8.71 -17.12 7.75
N ALA A 186 7.97 -17.99 8.43
CA ALA A 186 7.42 -19.20 7.80
C ALA A 186 6.41 -18.92 6.67
N GLU A 187 5.76 -17.75 6.70
CA GLU A 187 4.88 -17.32 5.60
C GLU A 187 5.66 -16.70 4.43
N LEU A 188 6.89 -16.25 4.66
CA LEU A 188 7.72 -15.55 3.67
C LEU A 188 8.72 -16.49 2.96
N ASP A 189 8.95 -17.68 3.50
CA ASP A 189 9.75 -18.76 2.89
C ASP A 189 8.92 -19.48 1.81
#